data_500d0ce1909e15b1cf11cf777bfe354e
#
_entry.id   500d0ce1909e15b1cf11cf777bfe354e
#
_cell.length_a   1.000
_cell.length_b   1.000
_cell.length_c   1.000
_cell.angle_alpha   90.00
_cell.angle_beta   90.00
_cell.angle_gamma   90.00
#
_symmetry.space_group_name_H-M   'P 1'
#
loop_
_entity.id
_entity.type
_entity.pdbx_description
1 polymer ?
#
loop_
_entity_poly.entity_id
_entity_poly.type
_entity_poly.pdbx_seq_one_letter_code
_entity_poly.pdbx_strand_id
1 'polypeptide(L)'
;MRHETPSPEPDAAICVRGLERRFGDFTAVAGIDLDVPRGEVFGFLGPNGSGKTTTIRMLTGSLAPSAGRAWVLGEDVATNAERIRPRIGYMSQKFSLFEDLTVAENLTFYASVYGLSPAAFAERREYIVAMAGLQGREDELTRNLSVGWRQRLALGTATIHSPELLFLDEPTSGVDPVARRQFWDLLYELAASGVTLFVTTHYMDEATHCHRLAFIHSGRLMALGSPTELRSAHGPGATLEDVFIALERQARPAQG
;
A
#
# COMPACT_ATOMS: atom_id res chain seq x y z
N MET A 1 -34.94 15.00 4.72
CA MET A 1 -34.38 13.66 4.78
C MET A 1 -32.96 13.80 5.33
N ARG A 2 -32.68 13.27 6.52
CA ARG A 2 -31.32 13.21 7.05
C ARG A 2 -30.63 12.10 6.25
N HIS A 3 -29.65 12.46 5.39
CA HIS A 3 -28.76 11.47 4.81
C HIS A 3 -28.05 10.80 5.98
N GLU A 4 -28.36 9.54 6.24
CA GLU A 4 -27.57 8.72 7.14
C GLU A 4 -26.13 8.77 6.65
N THR A 5 -25.26 9.27 7.51
CA THR A 5 -23.83 9.30 7.24
C THR A 5 -23.37 7.84 7.16
N PRO A 6 -22.83 7.36 6.04
CA PRO A 6 -22.35 5.99 5.96
C PRO A 6 -21.33 5.77 7.06
N SER A 7 -21.57 4.79 7.91
CA SER A 7 -20.62 4.34 8.93
C SER A 7 -19.69 3.31 8.32
N PRO A 8 -18.43 3.21 8.79
CA PRO A 8 -17.52 2.17 8.33
C PRO A 8 -18.08 0.78 8.68
N GLU A 9 -17.84 -0.20 7.82
CA GLU A 9 -18.11 -1.59 8.17
C GLU A 9 -17.23 -2.00 9.36
N PRO A 10 -17.78 -2.69 10.38
CA PRO A 10 -17.06 -2.95 11.64
C PRO A 10 -15.75 -3.71 11.46
N ASP A 11 -15.62 -4.51 10.39
CA ASP A 11 -14.47 -5.39 10.12
C ASP A 11 -13.56 -4.87 9.00
N ALA A 12 -13.81 -3.69 8.44
CA ALA A 12 -12.97 -3.12 7.41
C ALA A 12 -11.73 -2.42 7.99
N ALA A 13 -10.56 -2.72 7.45
CA ALA A 13 -9.34 -1.94 7.70
C ALA A 13 -9.38 -0.60 6.95
N ILE A 14 -9.99 -0.60 5.75
CA ILE A 14 -10.20 0.60 4.94
C ILE A 14 -11.65 0.58 4.45
N CYS A 15 -12.34 1.72 4.58
CA CYS A 15 -13.67 1.95 4.02
C CYS A 15 -13.67 3.30 3.31
N VAL A 16 -14.07 3.35 2.05
CA VAL A 16 -14.03 4.54 1.20
C VAL A 16 -15.39 4.73 0.52
N ARG A 17 -15.93 5.95 0.58
CA ARG A 17 -17.21 6.30 -0.03
C ARG A 17 -17.12 7.60 -0.82
N GLY A 18 -17.27 7.50 -2.12
CA GLY A 18 -17.24 8.62 -3.05
C GLY A 18 -15.98 9.46 -2.98
N LEU A 19 -14.83 8.86 -2.64
CA LEU A 19 -13.58 9.57 -2.38
C LEU A 19 -13.08 10.27 -3.64
N GLU A 20 -12.86 11.58 -3.53
CA GLU A 20 -12.45 12.40 -4.66
C GLU A 20 -11.27 13.31 -4.28
N ARG A 21 -10.35 13.52 -5.25
CA ARG A 21 -9.30 14.53 -5.15
C ARG A 21 -9.14 15.29 -6.46
N ARG A 22 -9.28 16.61 -6.36
CA ARG A 22 -9.02 17.57 -7.45
C ARG A 22 -7.82 18.44 -7.14
N PHE A 23 -7.07 18.79 -8.18
CA PHE A 23 -5.99 19.76 -8.18
C PHE A 23 -6.29 20.80 -9.28
N GLY A 24 -6.91 21.93 -8.92
CA GLY A 24 -7.48 22.83 -9.91
C GLY A 24 -8.51 22.10 -10.78
N ASP A 25 -8.33 22.14 -12.09
CA ASP A 25 -9.22 21.47 -13.06
C ASP A 25 -8.92 19.98 -13.24
N PHE A 26 -7.80 19.50 -12.71
CA PHE A 26 -7.41 18.10 -12.81
C PHE A 26 -8.01 17.25 -11.69
N THR A 27 -8.77 16.21 -12.04
CA THR A 27 -9.32 15.24 -11.10
C THR A 27 -8.41 14.01 -11.06
N ALA A 28 -7.66 13.88 -9.97
CA ALA A 28 -6.72 12.76 -9.76
C ALA A 28 -7.41 11.48 -9.26
N VAL A 29 -8.49 11.63 -8.47
CA VAL A 29 -9.36 10.54 -8.00
C VAL A 29 -10.80 11.03 -8.12
N ALA A 30 -11.67 10.23 -8.73
CA ALA A 30 -12.97 10.67 -9.23
C ALA A 30 -14.14 9.88 -8.63
N GLY A 31 -14.29 9.94 -7.31
CA GLY A 31 -15.44 9.35 -6.60
C GLY A 31 -15.34 7.83 -6.52
N ILE A 32 -14.30 7.29 -5.87
CA ILE A 32 -14.12 5.85 -5.69
C ILE A 32 -14.81 5.35 -4.42
N ASP A 33 -15.34 4.12 -4.50
CA ASP A 33 -15.92 3.36 -3.40
C ASP A 33 -15.12 2.06 -3.23
N LEU A 34 -14.66 1.76 -2.01
CA LEU A 34 -13.76 0.64 -1.74
C LEU A 34 -13.84 0.20 -0.29
N ASP A 35 -13.89 -1.11 -0.05
CA ASP A 35 -13.75 -1.72 1.27
C ASP A 35 -12.62 -2.76 1.24
N VAL A 36 -11.72 -2.69 2.24
CA VAL A 36 -10.64 -3.65 2.45
C VAL A 36 -10.80 -4.26 3.84
N PRO A 37 -11.13 -5.55 3.94
CA PRO A 37 -11.17 -6.29 5.20
C PRO A 37 -9.82 -6.30 5.94
N ARG A 38 -9.86 -6.54 7.25
CA ARG A 38 -8.64 -6.74 8.06
C ARG A 38 -7.93 -8.03 7.66
N GLY A 39 -6.59 -8.03 7.69
CA GLY A 39 -5.74 -9.18 7.34
C GLY A 39 -5.69 -9.50 5.85
N GLU A 40 -6.32 -8.70 4.99
CA GLU A 40 -6.30 -8.90 3.54
C GLU A 40 -5.02 -8.37 2.91
N VAL A 41 -4.50 -9.07 1.89
CA VAL A 41 -3.54 -8.55 0.93
C VAL A 41 -4.32 -7.97 -0.24
N PHE A 42 -4.45 -6.66 -0.27
CA PHE A 42 -5.22 -5.93 -1.27
C PHE A 42 -4.32 -5.25 -2.29
N GLY A 43 -4.55 -5.54 -3.58
CA GLY A 43 -3.84 -4.94 -4.71
C GLY A 43 -4.61 -3.74 -5.28
N PHE A 44 -3.94 -2.60 -5.46
CA PHE A 44 -4.50 -1.42 -6.11
C PHE A 44 -3.71 -1.12 -7.37
N LEU A 45 -4.21 -1.60 -8.50
CA LEU A 45 -3.48 -1.70 -9.77
C LEU A 45 -3.90 -0.63 -10.76
N GLY A 46 -2.93 -0.12 -11.50
CA GLY A 46 -3.19 0.83 -12.58
C GLY A 46 -1.91 1.46 -13.14
N PRO A 47 -1.98 2.11 -14.30
CA PRO A 47 -0.83 2.77 -14.90
C PRO A 47 -0.32 3.94 -14.05
N ASN A 48 0.85 4.47 -14.41
CA ASN A 48 1.36 5.68 -13.79
C ASN A 48 0.41 6.86 -14.04
N GLY A 49 0.16 7.67 -13.00
CA GLY A 49 -0.79 8.78 -13.06
C GLY A 49 -2.27 8.38 -12.91
N SER A 50 -2.61 7.13 -12.67
CA SER A 50 -4.00 6.70 -12.49
C SER A 50 -4.65 7.12 -11.16
N GLY A 51 -3.88 7.66 -10.20
CA GLY A 51 -4.38 8.11 -8.90
C GLY A 51 -3.95 7.25 -7.69
N LYS A 52 -3.13 6.20 -7.87
CA LYS A 52 -2.71 5.27 -6.80
C LYS A 52 -2.08 5.98 -5.60
N THR A 53 -0.98 6.68 -5.80
CA THR A 53 -0.27 7.43 -4.74
C THR A 53 -1.17 8.52 -4.13
N THR A 54 -2.02 9.17 -4.94
CA THR A 54 -2.97 10.17 -4.44
C THR A 54 -3.98 9.54 -3.49
N THR A 55 -4.49 8.35 -3.81
CA THR A 55 -5.39 7.58 -2.95
C THR A 55 -4.69 7.21 -1.64
N ILE A 56 -3.48 6.64 -1.67
CA ILE A 56 -2.71 6.34 -0.44
C ILE A 56 -2.53 7.60 0.42
N ARG A 57 -2.16 8.74 -0.18
CA ARG A 57 -1.98 9.98 0.58
C ARG A 57 -3.25 10.46 1.27
N MET A 58 -4.42 10.25 0.66
CA MET A 58 -5.69 10.53 1.32
C MET A 58 -5.94 9.56 2.47
N LEU A 59 -5.74 8.25 2.25
CA LEU A 59 -5.95 7.21 3.27
C LEU A 59 -5.00 7.33 4.47
N THR A 60 -3.78 7.81 4.26
CA THR A 60 -2.81 8.07 5.34
C THR A 60 -3.04 9.41 6.06
N GLY A 61 -4.05 10.19 5.65
CA GLY A 61 -4.31 11.52 6.19
C GLY A 61 -3.22 12.57 5.86
N SER A 62 -2.37 12.28 4.84
CA SER A 62 -1.33 13.22 4.36
C SER A 62 -1.88 14.21 3.33
N LEU A 63 -3.06 13.94 2.79
CA LEU A 63 -3.74 14.76 1.80
C LEU A 63 -5.24 14.76 2.08
N ALA A 64 -5.84 15.93 2.27
CA ALA A 64 -7.28 16.02 2.47
C ALA A 64 -8.05 15.68 1.17
N PRO A 65 -9.12 14.88 1.22
CA PRO A 65 -10.00 14.69 0.06
C PRO A 65 -10.71 15.98 -0.33
N SER A 66 -11.05 16.12 -1.61
CA SER A 66 -11.88 17.23 -2.12
C SER A 66 -13.38 16.97 -1.91
N ALA A 67 -13.79 15.68 -1.94
CA ALA A 67 -15.14 15.21 -1.66
C ALA A 67 -15.10 13.73 -1.22
N GLY A 68 -16.23 13.22 -0.74
CA GLY A 68 -16.33 11.87 -0.21
C GLY A 68 -15.74 11.72 1.18
N ARG A 69 -15.66 10.48 1.65
CA ARG A 69 -15.14 10.14 2.99
C ARG A 69 -14.34 8.85 2.94
N ALA A 70 -13.37 8.74 3.84
CA ALA A 70 -12.62 7.50 4.04
C ALA A 70 -12.39 7.27 5.53
N TRP A 71 -12.43 6.00 5.92
CA TRP A 71 -12.08 5.54 7.27
C TRP A 71 -10.96 4.52 7.15
N VAL A 72 -10.01 4.63 8.05
CA VAL A 72 -8.88 3.70 8.17
C VAL A 72 -8.84 3.21 9.60
N LEU A 73 -8.88 1.89 9.78
CA LEU A 73 -8.95 1.23 11.09
C LEU A 73 -10.09 1.75 11.98
N GLY A 74 -11.23 2.12 11.34
CA GLY A 74 -12.42 2.68 11.98
C GLY A 74 -12.36 4.18 12.26
N GLU A 75 -11.25 4.86 12.00
CA GLU A 75 -11.05 6.29 12.23
C GLU A 75 -11.24 7.08 10.92
N ASP A 76 -12.00 8.19 10.96
CA ASP A 76 -12.20 9.09 9.82
C ASP A 76 -10.88 9.81 9.48
N VAL A 77 -10.39 9.67 8.26
CA VAL A 77 -9.09 10.22 7.83
C VAL A 77 -9.03 11.74 7.85
N ALA A 78 -10.17 12.41 7.69
CA ALA A 78 -10.24 13.87 7.64
C ALA A 78 -10.12 14.51 9.04
N THR A 79 -10.56 13.80 10.09
CA THR A 79 -10.64 14.34 11.46
C THR A 79 -9.70 13.66 12.44
N ASN A 80 -9.31 12.41 12.19
CA ASN A 80 -8.61 11.57 13.16
C ASN A 80 -7.25 11.05 12.63
N ALA A 81 -6.61 11.73 11.67
CA ALA A 81 -5.33 11.31 11.09
C ALA A 81 -4.23 11.02 12.13
N GLU A 82 -4.23 11.76 13.25
CA GLU A 82 -3.26 11.56 14.33
C GLU A 82 -3.42 10.21 15.07
N ARG A 83 -4.66 9.67 15.12
CA ARG A 83 -4.93 8.35 15.69
C ARG A 83 -4.62 7.22 14.71
N ILE A 84 -4.66 7.50 13.41
CA ILE A 84 -4.37 6.56 12.35
C ILE A 84 -2.86 6.33 12.22
N ARG A 85 -2.06 7.41 12.18
CA ARG A 85 -0.62 7.37 11.89
C ARG A 85 0.19 6.37 12.74
N PRO A 86 0.00 6.26 14.07
CA PRO A 86 0.74 5.29 14.88
C PRO A 86 0.36 3.82 14.60
N ARG A 87 -0.76 3.58 13.91
CA ARG A 87 -1.30 2.24 13.64
C ARG A 87 -1.08 1.79 12.20
N ILE A 88 -0.55 2.66 11.36
CA ILE A 88 -0.26 2.36 9.95
C ILE A 88 1.24 2.48 9.67
N GLY A 89 1.75 1.61 8.79
CA GLY A 89 3.06 1.79 8.17
C GLY A 89 2.92 2.31 6.74
N TYR A 90 3.92 3.01 6.25
CA TYR A 90 3.95 3.48 4.87
C TYR A 90 5.35 3.30 4.27
N MET A 91 5.41 2.56 3.18
CA MET A 91 6.60 2.42 2.35
C MET A 91 6.35 3.14 1.03
N SER A 92 7.05 4.26 0.83
CA SER A 92 6.97 5.04 -0.39
C SER A 92 7.81 4.42 -1.52
N GLN A 93 7.50 4.74 -2.76
CA GLN A 93 8.22 4.28 -3.95
C GLN A 93 9.74 4.59 -3.89
N LYS A 94 10.15 5.69 -3.24
CA LYS A 94 11.57 6.07 -3.05
C LYS A 94 12.18 5.57 -1.74
N PHE A 95 11.53 4.64 -1.05
CA PHE A 95 11.92 3.98 0.21
C PHE A 95 12.07 4.91 1.43
N SER A 96 12.19 6.22 1.27
CA SER A 96 12.33 7.20 2.37
C SER A 96 13.46 6.89 3.37
N LEU A 97 14.53 6.21 2.95
CA LEU A 97 15.69 5.89 3.76
C LEU A 97 16.74 7.02 3.73
N PHE A 98 17.46 7.17 4.82
CA PHE A 98 18.61 8.06 4.90
C PHE A 98 19.84 7.32 4.40
N GLU A 99 20.33 7.70 3.22
CA GLU A 99 21.43 7.01 2.54
C GLU A 99 22.79 7.14 3.26
N ASP A 100 22.98 8.23 4.01
CA ASP A 100 24.19 8.49 4.80
C ASP A 100 24.15 7.87 6.21
N LEU A 101 23.07 7.24 6.58
CA LEU A 101 22.93 6.45 7.80
C LEU A 101 23.14 4.96 7.53
N THR A 102 23.63 4.24 8.54
CA THR A 102 23.69 2.79 8.53
C THR A 102 22.30 2.16 8.63
N VAL A 103 22.20 0.85 8.42
CA VAL A 103 21.00 0.08 8.67
C VAL A 103 20.49 0.29 10.10
N ALA A 104 21.39 0.14 11.11
CA ALA A 104 21.04 0.30 12.52
C ALA A 104 20.56 1.73 12.84
N GLU A 105 21.20 2.74 12.27
CA GLU A 105 20.83 4.14 12.48
C GLU A 105 19.49 4.48 11.84
N ASN A 106 19.18 3.97 10.64
CA ASN A 106 17.84 4.11 10.05
C ASN A 106 16.77 3.49 10.94
N LEU A 107 16.96 2.26 11.43
CA LEU A 107 16.02 1.61 12.34
C LEU A 107 15.84 2.43 13.64
N THR A 108 16.94 2.94 14.20
CA THR A 108 16.92 3.77 15.42
C THR A 108 16.14 5.07 15.18
N PHE A 109 16.37 5.72 14.04
CA PHE A 109 15.66 6.94 13.68
C PHE A 109 14.14 6.73 13.63
N TYR A 110 13.69 5.71 12.87
CA TYR A 110 12.25 5.44 12.75
C TYR A 110 11.62 4.98 14.05
N ALA A 111 12.33 4.17 14.86
CA ALA A 111 11.87 3.80 16.19
C ALA A 111 11.64 5.04 17.09
N SER A 112 12.54 6.02 16.99
CA SER A 112 12.43 7.29 17.73
C SER A 112 11.24 8.13 17.24
N VAL A 113 11.01 8.19 15.93
CA VAL A 113 9.84 8.89 15.33
C VAL A 113 8.53 8.32 15.84
N TYR A 114 8.44 7.00 15.98
CA TYR A 114 7.26 6.31 16.52
C TYR A 114 7.22 6.22 18.05
N GLY A 115 8.23 6.77 18.75
CA GLY A 115 8.26 6.83 20.20
C GLY A 115 8.44 5.48 20.89
N LEU A 116 9.12 4.51 20.27
CA LEU A 116 9.39 3.22 20.87
C LEU A 116 10.30 3.38 22.11
N SER A 117 9.97 2.68 23.19
CA SER A 117 10.87 2.58 24.34
C SER A 117 12.15 1.80 23.96
N PRO A 118 13.27 2.00 24.69
CA PRO A 118 14.50 1.25 24.40
C PRO A 118 14.32 -0.27 24.42
N ALA A 119 13.49 -0.80 25.34
CA ALA A 119 13.20 -2.23 25.43
C ALA A 119 12.40 -2.73 24.22
N ALA A 120 11.31 -2.02 23.86
CA ALA A 120 10.50 -2.34 22.67
C ALA A 120 11.33 -2.23 21.39
N PHE A 121 12.20 -1.23 21.29
CA PHE A 121 13.09 -1.09 20.13
C PHE A 121 14.08 -2.25 20.01
N ALA A 122 14.69 -2.71 21.11
CA ALA A 122 15.63 -3.82 21.08
C ALA A 122 14.97 -5.09 20.51
N GLU A 123 13.76 -5.43 21.00
CA GLU A 123 12.97 -6.57 20.52
C GLU A 123 12.59 -6.41 19.03
N ARG A 124 12.07 -5.24 18.66
CA ARG A 124 11.64 -4.97 17.28
C ARG A 124 12.82 -4.94 16.31
N ARG A 125 13.95 -4.40 16.70
CA ARG A 125 15.18 -4.40 15.90
C ARG A 125 15.64 -5.82 15.59
N GLU A 126 15.70 -6.69 16.59
CA GLU A 126 16.10 -8.09 16.40
C GLU A 126 15.15 -8.79 15.41
N TYR A 127 13.85 -8.66 15.61
CA TYR A 127 12.83 -9.20 14.72
C TYR A 127 13.00 -8.70 13.27
N ILE A 128 13.16 -7.38 13.07
CA ILE A 128 13.27 -6.79 11.73
C ILE A 128 14.56 -7.18 11.03
N VAL A 129 15.68 -7.18 11.76
CA VAL A 129 16.98 -7.61 11.20
C VAL A 129 16.88 -9.07 10.74
N ALA A 130 16.22 -9.93 11.51
CA ALA A 130 16.00 -11.33 11.14
C ALA A 130 15.05 -11.45 9.94
N MET A 131 13.85 -10.85 10.00
CA MET A 131 12.84 -10.87 8.95
C MET A 131 13.40 -10.35 7.61
N ALA A 132 14.06 -9.21 7.62
CA ALA A 132 14.61 -8.59 6.43
C ALA A 132 15.92 -9.24 5.94
N GLY A 133 16.50 -10.18 6.71
CA GLY A 133 17.77 -10.84 6.41
C GLY A 133 18.97 -9.90 6.45
N LEU A 134 18.94 -8.89 7.31
CA LEU A 134 19.97 -7.85 7.44
C LEU A 134 21.07 -8.18 8.46
N GLN A 135 21.11 -9.43 8.97
CA GLN A 135 22.14 -9.87 9.92
C GLN A 135 23.54 -9.66 9.35
N GLY A 136 24.41 -9.04 10.16
CA GLY A 136 25.78 -8.72 9.81
C GLY A 136 25.95 -7.56 8.83
N ARG A 137 24.84 -6.82 8.53
CA ARG A 137 24.82 -5.60 7.72
C ARG A 137 24.42 -4.36 8.48
N GLU A 138 24.24 -4.48 9.79
CA GLU A 138 23.69 -3.43 10.64
C GLU A 138 24.53 -2.15 10.60
N ASP A 139 25.86 -2.29 10.45
CA ASP A 139 26.81 -1.17 10.37
C ASP A 139 27.09 -0.73 8.92
N GLU A 140 26.45 -1.36 7.91
CA GLU A 140 26.61 -1.00 6.52
C GLU A 140 25.81 0.30 6.22
N LEU A 141 26.45 1.25 5.52
CA LEU A 141 25.76 2.47 5.06
C LEU A 141 24.67 2.10 4.04
N THR A 142 23.51 2.70 4.19
CA THR A 142 22.34 2.42 3.33
C THR A 142 22.62 2.64 1.85
N ARG A 143 23.43 3.65 1.50
CA ARG A 143 23.85 3.89 0.10
C ARG A 143 24.64 2.75 -0.54
N ASN A 144 25.31 1.92 0.27
CA ASN A 144 26.11 0.78 -0.20
C ASN A 144 25.27 -0.47 -0.43
N LEU A 145 24.05 -0.51 0.10
CA LEU A 145 23.13 -1.62 -0.09
C LEU A 145 22.63 -1.69 -1.54
N SER A 146 22.45 -2.90 -2.07
CA SER A 146 21.69 -3.09 -3.33
C SER A 146 20.24 -2.62 -3.19
N VAL A 147 19.55 -2.42 -4.31
CA VAL A 147 18.13 -2.01 -4.31
C VAL A 147 17.28 -2.98 -3.51
N GLY A 148 17.48 -4.31 -3.64
CA GLY A 148 16.73 -5.32 -2.89
C GLY A 148 16.94 -5.22 -1.37
N TRP A 149 18.17 -4.94 -0.92
CA TRP A 149 18.45 -4.74 0.51
C TRP A 149 17.85 -3.43 1.05
N ARG A 150 17.93 -2.36 0.27
CA ARG A 150 17.25 -1.10 0.62
C ARG A 150 15.74 -1.28 0.73
N GLN A 151 15.14 -2.04 -0.18
CA GLN A 151 13.73 -2.37 -0.15
C GLN A 151 13.34 -3.11 1.14
N ARG A 152 14.13 -4.12 1.54
CA ARG A 152 13.90 -4.86 2.79
C ARG A 152 14.07 -3.99 4.04
N LEU A 153 15.09 -3.13 4.05
CA LEU A 153 15.27 -2.14 5.12
C LEU A 153 14.08 -1.18 5.19
N ALA A 154 13.58 -0.70 4.04
CA ALA A 154 12.42 0.18 3.98
C ALA A 154 11.15 -0.51 4.53
N LEU A 155 10.95 -1.79 4.21
CA LEU A 155 9.87 -2.57 4.82
C LEU A 155 10.07 -2.67 6.34
N GLY A 156 11.29 -2.93 6.81
CA GLY A 156 11.64 -2.97 8.22
C GLY A 156 11.32 -1.65 8.93
N THR A 157 11.71 -0.50 8.36
CA THR A 157 11.41 0.81 8.95
C THR A 157 9.91 1.11 8.96
N ALA A 158 9.17 0.71 7.92
CA ALA A 158 7.72 0.88 7.83
C ALA A 158 6.95 -0.01 8.83
N THR A 159 7.56 -1.08 9.33
CA THR A 159 6.96 -2.04 10.26
C THR A 159 7.54 -1.99 11.67
N ILE A 160 8.48 -1.08 11.96
CA ILE A 160 9.21 -1.02 13.24
C ILE A 160 8.29 -0.87 14.46
N HIS A 161 7.16 -0.17 14.31
CA HIS A 161 6.18 0.12 15.36
C HIS A 161 5.01 -0.88 15.39
N SER A 162 5.10 -2.01 14.66
CA SER A 162 4.07 -3.05 14.59
C SER A 162 2.70 -2.55 14.12
N PRO A 163 2.59 -1.97 12.91
CA PRO A 163 1.33 -1.44 12.39
C PRO A 163 0.28 -2.53 12.16
N GLU A 164 -1.01 -2.16 12.26
CA GLU A 164 -2.14 -3.02 11.90
C GLU A 164 -2.39 -3.04 10.37
N LEU A 165 -2.00 -1.97 9.68
CA LEU A 165 -2.17 -1.79 8.24
C LEU A 165 -0.90 -1.20 7.63
N LEU A 166 -0.46 -1.77 6.51
CA LEU A 166 0.74 -1.32 5.79
C LEU A 166 0.36 -0.88 4.38
N PHE A 167 0.67 0.36 4.05
CA PHE A 167 0.59 0.90 2.70
C PHE A 167 1.93 0.76 2.00
N LEU A 168 1.93 0.14 0.83
CA LEU A 168 3.12 -0.12 0.01
C LEU A 168 2.92 0.52 -1.37
N ASP A 169 3.64 1.61 -1.64
CA ASP A 169 3.49 2.35 -2.90
C ASP A 169 4.53 1.89 -3.92
N GLU A 170 4.14 1.01 -4.83
CA GLU A 170 5.00 0.39 -5.85
C GLU A 170 6.31 -0.20 -5.26
N PRO A 171 6.21 -1.07 -4.24
CA PRO A 171 7.35 -1.43 -3.40
C PRO A 171 8.45 -2.20 -4.14
N THR A 172 8.14 -2.82 -5.27
CA THR A 172 9.04 -3.68 -6.04
C THR A 172 9.53 -3.03 -7.34
N SER A 173 9.23 -1.75 -7.53
CA SER A 173 9.65 -1.01 -8.73
C SER A 173 11.17 -0.96 -8.85
N GLY A 174 11.70 -1.37 -10.00
CA GLY A 174 13.15 -1.40 -10.26
C GLY A 174 13.92 -2.54 -9.58
N VAL A 175 13.21 -3.52 -9.01
CA VAL A 175 13.81 -4.68 -8.35
C VAL A 175 13.83 -5.88 -9.31
N ASP A 176 14.91 -6.66 -9.29
CA ASP A 176 15.01 -7.87 -10.11
C ASP A 176 13.97 -8.93 -9.71
N PRO A 177 13.63 -9.88 -10.61
CA PRO A 177 12.56 -10.85 -10.35
C PRO A 177 12.80 -11.75 -9.12
N VAL A 178 14.07 -12.08 -8.81
CA VAL A 178 14.39 -12.94 -7.66
C VAL A 178 14.16 -12.20 -6.35
N ALA A 179 14.70 -10.98 -6.24
CA ALA A 179 14.51 -10.13 -5.07
C ALA A 179 13.04 -9.74 -4.89
N ARG A 180 12.29 -9.53 -6.00
CA ARG A 180 10.83 -9.29 -5.97
C ARG A 180 10.08 -10.45 -5.34
N ARG A 181 10.37 -11.70 -5.77
CA ARG A 181 9.73 -12.88 -5.20
C ARG A 181 10.02 -13.00 -3.70
N GLN A 182 11.27 -12.86 -3.29
CA GLN A 182 11.66 -12.89 -1.88
C GLN A 182 11.00 -11.78 -1.06
N PHE A 183 10.73 -10.63 -1.66
CA PHE A 183 10.00 -9.55 -0.99
C PHE A 183 8.52 -9.91 -0.78
N TRP A 184 7.88 -10.56 -1.75
CA TRP A 184 6.51 -11.05 -1.60
C TRP A 184 6.42 -12.13 -0.51
N ASP A 185 7.44 -12.98 -0.34
CA ASP A 185 7.49 -13.94 0.76
C ASP A 185 7.43 -13.22 2.12
N LEU A 186 8.16 -12.10 2.30
CA LEU A 186 8.08 -11.26 3.51
C LEU A 186 6.69 -10.63 3.70
N LEU A 187 6.06 -10.19 2.63
CA LEU A 187 4.70 -9.64 2.70
C LEU A 187 3.69 -10.71 3.15
N TYR A 188 3.83 -11.94 2.68
CA TYR A 188 2.99 -13.05 3.13
C TYR A 188 3.19 -13.38 4.61
N GLU A 189 4.41 -13.35 5.12
CA GLU A 189 4.69 -13.53 6.55
C GLU A 189 4.01 -12.43 7.39
N LEU A 190 4.06 -11.18 6.95
CA LEU A 190 3.37 -10.08 7.61
C LEU A 190 1.84 -10.25 7.56
N ALA A 191 1.27 -10.63 6.42
CA ALA A 191 -0.16 -10.88 6.30
C ALA A 191 -0.60 -12.05 7.19
N ALA A 192 0.18 -13.14 7.24
CA ALA A 192 -0.08 -14.29 8.12
C ALA A 192 -0.04 -13.93 9.60
N SER A 193 0.71 -12.88 10.00
CA SER A 193 0.71 -12.34 11.36
C SER A 193 -0.50 -11.42 11.66
N GLY A 194 -1.40 -11.21 10.68
CA GLY A 194 -2.63 -10.42 10.83
C GLY A 194 -2.52 -8.97 10.34
N VAL A 195 -1.39 -8.56 9.77
CA VAL A 195 -1.23 -7.22 9.19
C VAL A 195 -2.03 -7.12 7.88
N THR A 196 -2.84 -6.09 7.73
CA THR A 196 -3.51 -5.78 6.46
C THR A 196 -2.51 -5.11 5.52
N LEU A 197 -2.46 -5.53 4.25
CA LEU A 197 -1.55 -4.97 3.26
C LEU A 197 -2.34 -4.28 2.14
N PHE A 198 -2.05 -3.00 1.88
CA PHE A 198 -2.55 -2.26 0.73
C PHE A 198 -1.38 -1.96 -0.21
N VAL A 199 -1.30 -2.71 -1.31
CA VAL A 199 -0.16 -2.70 -2.23
C VAL A 199 -0.55 -2.03 -3.54
N THR A 200 0.11 -0.94 -3.92
CA THR A 200 -0.05 -0.40 -5.28
C THR A 200 1.00 -1.00 -6.19
N THR A 201 0.61 -1.31 -7.42
CA THR A 201 1.53 -1.77 -8.45
C THR A 201 0.99 -1.49 -9.85
N HIS A 202 1.86 -1.52 -10.83
CA HIS A 202 1.52 -1.55 -12.25
C HIS A 202 1.91 -2.88 -12.91
N TYR A 203 2.45 -3.84 -12.14
CA TYR A 203 2.86 -5.16 -12.61
C TYR A 203 1.72 -6.16 -12.45
N MET A 204 1.28 -6.79 -13.56
CA MET A 204 0.18 -7.75 -13.55
C MET A 204 0.52 -9.09 -12.90
N ASP A 205 1.80 -9.49 -12.92
CA ASP A 205 2.28 -10.67 -12.21
C ASP A 205 2.12 -10.53 -10.68
N GLU A 206 2.30 -9.34 -10.13
CA GLU A 206 2.10 -9.06 -8.71
C GLU A 206 0.64 -9.14 -8.28
N ALA A 207 -0.29 -8.86 -9.19
CA ALA A 207 -1.72 -8.96 -8.92
C ALA A 207 -2.15 -10.37 -8.48
N THR A 208 -1.45 -11.40 -8.95
CA THR A 208 -1.75 -12.79 -8.57
C THR A 208 -1.43 -13.12 -7.11
N HIS A 209 -0.62 -12.28 -6.46
CA HIS A 209 -0.26 -12.40 -5.05
C HIS A 209 -1.30 -11.82 -4.09
N CYS A 210 -2.26 -11.06 -4.59
CA CYS A 210 -3.28 -10.39 -3.79
C CYS A 210 -4.52 -11.28 -3.61
N HIS A 211 -5.19 -11.18 -2.46
CA HIS A 211 -6.47 -11.83 -2.22
C HIS A 211 -7.57 -11.18 -3.07
N ARG A 212 -7.58 -9.84 -3.12
CA ARG A 212 -8.46 -9.04 -3.97
C ARG A 212 -7.68 -7.90 -4.62
N LEU A 213 -8.20 -7.44 -5.75
CA LEU A 213 -7.62 -6.32 -6.51
C LEU A 213 -8.69 -5.31 -6.86
N ALA A 214 -8.26 -4.06 -6.98
CA ALA A 214 -8.99 -3.01 -7.67
C ALA A 214 -8.14 -2.49 -8.84
N PHE A 215 -8.70 -2.44 -10.03
CA PHE A 215 -8.10 -1.74 -11.17
C PHE A 215 -8.54 -0.29 -11.18
N ILE A 216 -7.57 0.63 -11.19
CA ILE A 216 -7.82 2.08 -11.29
C ILE A 216 -7.24 2.63 -12.59
N HIS A 217 -8.05 3.42 -13.31
CA HIS A 217 -7.63 4.15 -14.50
C HIS A 217 -8.22 5.56 -14.48
N SER A 218 -7.39 6.58 -14.74
CA SER A 218 -7.82 8.00 -14.76
C SER A 218 -8.68 8.40 -13.54
N GLY A 219 -8.26 7.96 -12.35
CA GLY A 219 -8.92 8.27 -11.08
C GLY A 219 -10.20 7.48 -10.80
N ARG A 220 -10.63 6.54 -11.64
CA ARG A 220 -11.86 5.74 -11.48
C ARG A 220 -11.55 4.27 -11.24
N LEU A 221 -12.33 3.63 -10.37
CA LEU A 221 -12.30 2.17 -10.26
C LEU A 221 -12.99 1.55 -11.48
N MET A 222 -12.27 0.66 -12.15
CA MET A 222 -12.74 -0.04 -13.34
C MET A 222 -13.26 -1.44 -13.02
N ALA A 223 -12.63 -2.12 -12.06
CA ALA A 223 -13.04 -3.44 -11.60
C ALA A 223 -12.52 -3.67 -10.18
N LEU A 224 -13.24 -4.51 -9.42
CA LEU A 224 -12.91 -4.94 -8.06
C LEU A 224 -13.31 -6.40 -7.90
N GLY A 225 -12.42 -7.24 -7.39
CA GLY A 225 -12.67 -8.66 -7.13
C GLY A 225 -11.40 -9.45 -6.86
N SER A 226 -11.52 -10.73 -6.59
CA SER A 226 -10.35 -11.63 -6.54
C SER A 226 -9.74 -11.83 -7.94
N PRO A 227 -8.46 -12.22 -8.04
CA PRO A 227 -7.83 -12.56 -9.32
C PRO A 227 -8.62 -13.57 -10.14
N THR A 228 -9.24 -14.54 -9.44
CA THR A 228 -10.03 -15.61 -10.09
C THR A 228 -11.36 -15.08 -10.63
N GLU A 229 -12.09 -14.28 -9.85
CA GLU A 229 -13.36 -13.65 -10.29
C GLU A 229 -13.14 -12.76 -11.50
N LEU A 230 -12.12 -11.89 -11.44
CA LEU A 230 -11.82 -10.95 -12.52
C LEU A 230 -11.45 -11.67 -13.83
N ARG A 231 -10.65 -12.75 -13.76
CA ARG A 231 -10.35 -13.58 -14.94
C ARG A 231 -11.58 -14.28 -15.47
N SER A 232 -12.37 -14.90 -14.60
CA SER A 232 -13.56 -15.67 -14.99
C SER A 232 -14.61 -14.79 -15.68
N ALA A 233 -14.75 -13.53 -15.26
CA ALA A 233 -15.66 -12.58 -15.89
C ALA A 233 -15.27 -12.22 -17.34
N HIS A 234 -14.01 -12.45 -17.75
CA HIS A 234 -13.50 -12.16 -19.10
C HIS A 234 -13.45 -13.38 -20.01
N GLY A 235 -13.74 -14.58 -19.49
CA GLY A 235 -13.83 -15.80 -20.27
C GLY A 235 -12.79 -16.86 -19.94
N PRO A 236 -12.95 -18.08 -20.46
CA PRO A 236 -12.04 -19.19 -20.20
C PRO A 236 -10.60 -18.90 -20.66
N GLY A 237 -9.64 -19.06 -19.76
CA GLY A 237 -8.22 -18.88 -20.08
C GLY A 237 -7.73 -17.44 -20.07
N ALA A 238 -8.58 -16.44 -19.76
CA ALA A 238 -8.16 -15.04 -19.66
C ALA A 238 -7.10 -14.85 -18.55
N THR A 239 -6.07 -14.06 -18.84
CA THR A 239 -5.07 -13.61 -17.88
C THR A 239 -5.53 -12.29 -17.23
N LEU A 240 -4.91 -11.88 -16.11
CA LEU A 240 -5.16 -10.55 -15.54
C LEU A 240 -4.70 -9.41 -16.47
N GLU A 241 -3.71 -9.67 -17.32
CA GLU A 241 -3.27 -8.74 -18.35
C GLU A 241 -4.36 -8.53 -19.40
N ASP A 242 -5.02 -9.60 -19.85
CA ASP A 242 -6.16 -9.51 -20.79
C ASP A 242 -7.31 -8.70 -20.18
N VAL A 243 -7.63 -8.94 -18.91
CA VAL A 243 -8.62 -8.17 -18.14
C VAL A 243 -8.26 -6.69 -18.14
N PHE A 244 -7.03 -6.37 -17.78
CA PHE A 244 -6.56 -4.99 -17.72
C PHE A 244 -6.62 -4.29 -19.08
N ILE A 245 -6.13 -4.94 -20.14
CA ILE A 245 -6.18 -4.41 -21.52
C ILE A 245 -7.62 -4.16 -21.96
N ALA A 246 -8.54 -5.05 -21.62
CA ALA A 246 -9.96 -4.88 -21.95
C ALA A 246 -10.57 -3.67 -21.22
N LEU A 247 -10.29 -3.51 -19.93
CA LEU A 247 -10.74 -2.37 -19.13
C LEU A 247 -10.15 -1.05 -19.64
N GLU A 248 -8.87 -1.03 -20.01
CA GLU A 248 -8.20 0.14 -20.60
C GLU A 248 -8.86 0.57 -21.92
N ARG A 249 -9.22 -0.39 -22.78
CA ARG A 249 -9.92 -0.12 -24.06
C ARG A 249 -11.31 0.47 -23.82
N GLN A 250 -12.04 -0.02 -22.82
CA GLN A 250 -13.35 0.52 -22.46
C GLN A 250 -13.27 1.94 -21.87
N ALA A 251 -12.19 2.26 -21.17
CA ALA A 251 -11.97 3.56 -20.56
C ALA A 251 -11.55 4.66 -21.55
N ARG A 252 -10.99 4.29 -22.71
CA ARG A 252 -10.64 5.25 -23.76
C ARG A 252 -11.90 5.64 -24.51
N PRO A 253 -12.30 6.94 -24.53
CA PRO A 253 -13.36 7.37 -25.42
C PRO A 253 -12.96 7.02 -26.86
N ALA A 254 -13.92 6.52 -27.65
CA ALA A 254 -13.71 6.28 -29.07
C ALA A 254 -13.14 7.58 -29.67
N GLN A 255 -11.90 7.52 -30.13
CA GLN A 255 -11.31 8.63 -30.88
C GLN A 255 -12.09 8.66 -32.22
N GLY A 256 -13.03 9.61 -32.26
CA GLY A 256 -13.72 9.99 -33.49
C GLY A 256 -12.86 10.99 -34.28
#